data_b064621d3ea3b0b723c3f219b131dbd8
#
_entry.id   b064621d3ea3b0b723c3f219b131dbd8
#
_cell.length_a   1.000
_cell.length_b   1.000
_cell.length_c   1.000
_cell.angle_alpha   90.00
_cell.angle_beta   90.00
_cell.angle_gamma   90.00
#
_symmetry.space_group_name_H-M   'P 1'
#
loop_
_entity.id
_entity.type
_entity.pdbx_description
1 polymer ?
#
loop_
_entity_poly.entity_id
_entity_poly.type
_entity_poly.pdbx_seq_one_letter_code
_entity_poly.pdbx_strand_id
1 'polypeptide(L)'
;WHSVGKIKKSGYQTLDKPSGRSGAMARALCMHRNYDVIIAGGPAWNPFYCAAFDVTEDRLRNWGLPRLDHLVSAKGEAAQCRSRFPELAGRTVVLYAPTYRTYPLELPDPDFSCFPKDRYAVLCRFHPNQALAGGNRDSDYPQEGIFDLLQMCDYFITDYSSLALEAAAMDKPTLFYLPDDERYRSENGVNIDLFQAMPHCTFTAQEDLFRMIDSGAYPMEALQVYKKMYLPQDLGHATEKITELILQDDRTLKKEAAAC
;
A
#
# COMPACT_ATOMS: atom_id res chain seq x y z
N TRP A 1 -4.40 -11.23 6.30
CA TRP A 1 -3.79 -9.93 6.57
C TRP A 1 -4.24 -8.89 5.53
N HIS A 2 -4.35 -7.62 5.91
CA HIS A 2 -4.92 -6.58 5.04
C HIS A 2 -3.91 -5.89 4.09
N SER A 3 -2.62 -6.19 4.20
CA SER A 3 -1.55 -5.55 3.43
C SER A 3 -0.85 -6.55 2.51
N VAL A 4 -0.67 -6.21 1.26
CA VAL A 4 0.03 -7.04 0.27
C VAL A 4 1.51 -7.14 0.55
N GLY A 5 2.10 -6.11 1.16
CA GLY A 5 3.52 -6.06 1.49
C GLY A 5 3.79 -5.44 2.86
N LYS A 6 5.04 -5.37 3.21
CA LYS A 6 5.54 -4.93 4.50
C LYS A 6 6.56 -3.79 4.34
N ILE A 7 6.19 -2.71 3.64
CA ILE A 7 7.07 -1.54 3.46
C ILE A 7 7.45 -0.98 4.83
N LYS A 8 6.46 -0.69 5.68
CA LYS A 8 6.68 -0.27 7.07
C LYS A 8 6.70 -1.45 8.03
N LYS A 9 7.44 -1.33 9.11
CA LYS A 9 7.43 -2.30 10.21
C LYS A 9 6.08 -2.34 10.90
N SER A 10 5.72 -3.50 11.45
CA SER A 10 4.47 -3.71 12.16
C SER A 10 4.54 -4.96 13.04
N GLY A 11 3.52 -5.19 13.88
CA GLY A 11 3.45 -6.34 14.75
C GLY A 11 4.64 -6.41 15.71
N TYR A 12 5.27 -7.58 15.83
CA TYR A 12 6.43 -7.78 16.71
C TYR A 12 7.64 -6.91 16.35
N GLN A 13 7.77 -6.44 15.12
CA GLN A 13 8.86 -5.53 14.71
C GLN A 13 8.75 -4.13 15.33
N THR A 14 7.60 -3.75 15.87
CA THR A 14 7.32 -2.42 16.44
C THR A 14 7.02 -2.46 17.94
N LEU A 15 7.33 -3.57 18.63
CA LEU A 15 7.15 -3.63 20.07
C LEU A 15 7.95 -2.54 20.77
N ASP A 16 7.32 -1.93 21.77
CA ASP A 16 7.88 -0.85 22.60
C ASP A 16 8.27 0.42 21.83
N LYS A 17 7.84 0.55 20.56
CA LYS A 17 7.95 1.77 19.76
C LYS A 17 6.66 2.60 19.85
N PRO A 18 6.72 3.93 19.56
CA PRO A 18 5.53 4.80 19.57
C PRO A 18 4.39 4.31 18.67
N SER A 19 4.72 3.68 17.54
CA SER A 19 3.75 3.13 16.58
C SER A 19 3.24 1.73 16.93
N GLY A 20 3.79 1.08 17.96
CA GLY A 20 3.54 -0.30 18.33
C GLY A 20 2.85 -0.47 19.68
N ARG A 21 2.74 -1.73 20.11
CA ARG A 21 2.25 -2.09 21.43
C ARG A 21 3.42 -2.38 22.37
N SER A 22 3.21 -2.25 23.68
CA SER A 22 4.20 -2.73 24.64
C SER A 22 4.37 -4.24 24.54
N GLY A 23 5.60 -4.73 24.75
CA GLY A 23 5.89 -6.17 24.74
C GLY A 23 5.08 -6.95 25.78
N ALA A 24 4.76 -6.34 26.93
CA ALA A 24 3.89 -6.92 27.95
C ALA A 24 2.46 -7.11 27.42
N MET A 25 1.91 -6.08 26.78
CA MET A 25 0.57 -6.13 26.20
C MET A 25 0.49 -7.14 25.04
N ALA A 26 1.49 -7.20 24.19
CA ALA A 26 1.55 -8.16 23.08
C ALA A 26 1.53 -9.61 23.57
N ARG A 27 2.26 -9.90 24.64
CA ARG A 27 2.25 -11.23 25.28
C ARG A 27 0.90 -11.54 25.96
N ALA A 28 0.36 -10.60 26.73
CA ALA A 28 -0.94 -10.77 27.40
C ALA A 28 -2.08 -11.04 26.42
N LEU A 29 -2.09 -10.36 25.27
CA LEU A 29 -3.08 -10.53 24.20
C LEU A 29 -2.78 -11.70 23.27
N CYS A 30 -1.69 -12.45 23.47
CA CYS A 30 -1.26 -13.50 22.57
C CYS A 30 -1.23 -13.02 21.09
N MET A 31 -0.66 -11.84 20.86
CA MET A 31 -0.66 -11.20 19.56
C MET A 31 -0.12 -12.12 18.48
N HIS A 32 -0.84 -12.23 17.36
CA HIS A 32 -0.49 -13.07 16.18
C HIS A 32 -0.34 -14.57 16.45
N ARG A 33 -0.84 -15.10 17.56
CA ARG A 33 -0.87 -16.54 17.80
C ARG A 33 -1.89 -17.26 16.92
N ASN A 34 -1.64 -18.55 16.68
CA ASN A 34 -2.58 -19.47 16.04
C ASN A 34 -2.94 -19.08 14.59
N TYR A 35 -2.00 -18.54 13.84
CA TYR A 35 -2.14 -18.44 12.40
C TYR A 35 -1.64 -19.72 11.73
N ASP A 36 -2.55 -20.48 11.12
CA ASP A 36 -2.20 -21.67 10.33
C ASP A 36 -1.64 -21.27 8.97
N VAL A 37 -2.26 -20.28 8.35
CA VAL A 37 -1.84 -19.75 7.05
C VAL A 37 -1.93 -18.23 7.06
N ILE A 38 -0.92 -17.59 6.48
CA ILE A 38 -0.86 -16.14 6.25
C ILE A 38 -0.73 -15.90 4.76
N ILE A 39 -1.72 -15.23 4.18
CA ILE A 39 -1.64 -14.82 2.78
C ILE A 39 -0.74 -13.58 2.69
N ALA A 40 0.30 -13.68 1.86
CA ALA A 40 1.35 -12.69 1.67
C ALA A 40 1.42 -12.23 0.21
N GLY A 41 2.12 -11.11 -0.01
CA GLY A 41 2.49 -10.65 -1.35
C GLY A 41 3.63 -11.48 -1.96
N GLY A 42 4.53 -10.85 -2.70
CA GLY A 42 5.68 -11.53 -3.29
C GLY A 42 6.64 -12.12 -2.24
N PRO A 43 7.46 -13.12 -2.62
CA PRO A 43 8.38 -13.81 -1.69
C PRO A 43 9.40 -12.88 -1.02
N ALA A 44 9.75 -11.76 -1.64
CA ALA A 44 10.65 -10.76 -1.04
C ALA A 44 10.14 -10.21 0.30
N TRP A 45 8.86 -10.34 0.59
CA TRP A 45 8.27 -9.93 1.86
C TRP A 45 8.35 -11.00 2.97
N ASN A 46 8.69 -12.25 2.66
CA ASN A 46 8.62 -13.36 3.62
C ASN A 46 9.40 -13.10 4.91
N PRO A 47 10.66 -12.63 4.89
CA PRO A 47 11.40 -12.36 6.13
C PRO A 47 10.69 -11.34 7.02
N PHE A 48 10.05 -10.34 6.42
CA PHE A 48 9.36 -9.29 7.15
C PHE A 48 7.98 -9.73 7.68
N TYR A 49 7.30 -10.64 6.98
CA TYR A 49 6.09 -11.29 7.51
C TYR A 49 6.43 -12.18 8.69
N CYS A 50 7.48 -13.00 8.58
CA CYS A 50 7.94 -13.87 9.66
C CYS A 50 8.31 -13.04 10.90
N ALA A 51 9.09 -11.98 10.73
CA ALA A 51 9.47 -11.08 11.84
C ALA A 51 8.28 -10.30 12.43
N ALA A 52 7.28 -9.93 11.61
CA ALA A 52 6.12 -9.17 12.08
C ALA A 52 5.13 -10.03 12.87
N PHE A 53 5.03 -11.30 12.55
CA PHE A 53 4.02 -12.21 13.13
C PHE A 53 4.60 -13.31 14.03
N ASP A 54 5.91 -13.38 14.13
CA ASP A 54 6.62 -14.43 14.88
C ASP A 54 6.22 -15.84 14.38
N VAL A 55 6.34 -16.03 13.08
CA VAL A 55 5.98 -17.29 12.39
C VAL A 55 7.11 -17.72 11.46
N THR A 56 7.10 -18.99 11.10
CA THR A 56 8.00 -19.57 10.10
C THR A 56 7.45 -19.43 8.69
N GLU A 57 8.31 -19.52 7.69
CA GLU A 57 7.98 -19.24 6.30
C GLU A 57 6.99 -20.27 5.70
N ASP A 58 6.93 -21.47 6.23
CA ASP A 58 5.98 -22.54 5.83
C ASP A 58 4.50 -22.13 6.04
N ARG A 59 4.25 -21.17 6.96
CA ARG A 59 2.92 -20.59 7.16
C ARG A 59 2.51 -19.58 6.09
N LEU A 60 3.45 -19.11 5.26
CA LEU A 60 3.18 -18.09 4.26
C LEU A 60 2.69 -18.70 2.94
N ARG A 61 1.75 -17.98 2.30
CA ARG A 61 1.31 -18.26 0.93
C ARG A 61 1.41 -16.97 0.12
N ASN A 62 2.32 -16.93 -0.83
CA ASN A 62 2.61 -15.76 -1.66
C ASN A 62 1.62 -15.65 -2.83
N TRP A 63 0.33 -15.58 -2.52
CA TRP A 63 -0.75 -15.55 -3.50
C TRP A 63 -1.29 -14.15 -3.77
N GLY A 64 -0.93 -13.16 -2.92
CA GLY A 64 -1.56 -11.85 -2.94
C GLY A 64 -2.93 -11.87 -2.25
N LEU A 65 -3.66 -10.80 -2.41
CA LEU A 65 -4.98 -10.62 -1.78
C LEU A 65 -6.08 -10.57 -2.85
N PRO A 66 -7.31 -11.02 -2.53
CA PRO A 66 -8.45 -11.00 -3.47
C PRO A 66 -8.69 -9.65 -4.14
N ARG A 67 -8.42 -8.53 -3.45
CA ARG A 67 -8.54 -7.20 -4.04
C ARG A 67 -7.56 -6.96 -5.20
N LEU A 68 -6.40 -7.65 -5.23
CA LEU A 68 -5.50 -7.58 -6.38
C LEU A 68 -6.12 -8.22 -7.63
N ASP A 69 -6.87 -9.31 -7.45
CA ASP A 69 -7.57 -9.96 -8.56
C ASP A 69 -8.56 -8.97 -9.19
N HIS A 70 -9.33 -8.27 -8.35
CA HIS A 70 -10.25 -7.23 -8.81
C HIS A 70 -9.52 -6.08 -9.53
N LEU A 71 -8.44 -5.56 -8.93
CA LEU A 71 -7.70 -4.44 -9.51
C LEU A 71 -7.03 -4.80 -10.85
N VAL A 72 -6.54 -6.03 -10.98
CA VAL A 72 -5.94 -6.51 -12.23
C VAL A 72 -7.01 -6.71 -13.30
N SER A 73 -8.19 -7.24 -12.95
CA SER A 73 -9.30 -7.42 -13.89
C SER A 73 -9.91 -6.08 -14.35
N ALA A 74 -9.93 -5.07 -13.48
CA ALA A 74 -10.46 -3.74 -13.75
C ALA A 74 -9.48 -2.82 -14.52
N LYS A 75 -8.32 -3.33 -14.96
CA LYS A 75 -7.41 -2.56 -15.82
C LYS A 75 -8.13 -2.12 -17.09
N GLY A 76 -8.07 -0.82 -17.37
CA GLY A 76 -8.71 -0.23 -18.55
C GLY A 76 -10.05 0.49 -18.27
N GLU A 77 -10.60 0.37 -17.07
CA GLU A 77 -11.83 1.09 -16.68
C GLU A 77 -11.59 2.56 -16.27
N ALA A 78 -10.34 3.02 -16.33
CA ALA A 78 -9.94 4.39 -15.93
C ALA A 78 -10.78 5.48 -16.64
N ALA A 79 -11.05 5.32 -17.94
CA ALA A 79 -11.86 6.26 -18.71
C ALA A 79 -13.31 6.30 -18.21
N GLN A 80 -13.90 5.14 -17.88
CA GLN A 80 -15.25 5.04 -17.35
C GLN A 80 -15.32 5.64 -15.94
N CYS A 81 -14.35 5.35 -15.08
CA CYS A 81 -14.26 5.97 -13.75
C CYS A 81 -14.16 7.49 -13.86
N ARG A 82 -13.29 7.99 -14.76
CA ARG A 82 -13.07 9.42 -14.97
C ARG A 82 -14.25 10.15 -15.56
N SER A 83 -15.10 9.50 -16.38
CA SER A 83 -16.30 10.12 -16.98
C SER A 83 -17.32 10.59 -15.96
N ARG A 84 -17.27 10.09 -14.73
CA ARG A 84 -18.10 10.55 -13.60
C ARG A 84 -17.67 11.92 -13.06
N PHE A 85 -16.50 12.41 -13.46
CA PHE A 85 -15.86 13.64 -12.94
C PHE A 85 -15.48 14.56 -14.11
N PRO A 86 -16.46 15.24 -14.74
CA PRO A 86 -16.21 16.09 -15.91
C PRO A 86 -15.24 17.24 -15.62
N GLU A 87 -15.15 17.68 -14.36
CA GLU A 87 -14.21 18.72 -13.90
C GLU A 87 -12.75 18.27 -13.99
N LEU A 88 -12.47 16.98 -14.11
CA LEU A 88 -11.12 16.45 -14.30
C LEU A 88 -10.72 16.30 -15.77
N ALA A 89 -11.67 16.57 -16.69
CA ALA A 89 -11.43 16.42 -18.11
C ALA A 89 -10.28 17.32 -18.60
N GLY A 90 -9.41 16.76 -19.45
CA GLY A 90 -8.28 17.49 -20.03
C GLY A 90 -7.11 17.78 -19.09
N ARG A 91 -7.19 17.37 -17.81
CA ARG A 91 -6.11 17.54 -16.85
C ARG A 91 -5.42 16.21 -16.52
N THR A 92 -4.12 16.27 -16.21
CA THR A 92 -3.39 15.16 -15.61
C THR A 92 -3.82 15.01 -14.15
N VAL A 93 -4.35 13.85 -13.78
CA VAL A 93 -4.84 13.58 -12.43
C VAL A 93 -3.73 12.94 -11.60
N VAL A 94 -3.36 13.59 -10.51
CA VAL A 94 -2.34 13.11 -9.55
C VAL A 94 -3.05 12.79 -8.24
N LEU A 95 -2.97 11.55 -7.79
CA LEU A 95 -3.53 11.15 -6.51
C LEU A 95 -2.43 11.12 -5.44
N TYR A 96 -2.60 11.90 -4.38
CA TYR A 96 -1.75 11.88 -3.19
C TYR A 96 -2.44 11.18 -2.03
N ALA A 97 -1.90 10.04 -1.56
CA ALA A 97 -2.45 9.29 -0.45
C ALA A 97 -1.35 8.84 0.52
N PRO A 98 -0.99 9.68 1.51
CA PRO A 98 0.07 9.40 2.47
C PRO A 98 -0.38 8.44 3.58
N THR A 99 0.60 7.79 4.21
CA THR A 99 0.40 7.04 5.44
C THR A 99 0.12 7.99 6.61
N TYR A 100 -0.73 7.56 7.52
CA TYR A 100 -0.97 8.23 8.80
C TYR A 100 0.31 8.39 9.63
N ARG A 101 0.46 9.56 10.27
CA ARG A 101 1.52 9.86 11.23
C ARG A 101 0.95 9.93 12.64
N THR A 102 1.66 9.31 13.59
CA THR A 102 1.34 9.39 15.03
C THR A 102 1.95 10.61 15.72
N TYR A 103 2.70 11.41 14.97
CA TYR A 103 3.37 12.63 15.41
C TYR A 103 3.04 13.82 14.49
N PRO A 104 3.11 15.06 15.00
CA PRO A 104 2.99 16.24 14.16
C PRO A 104 4.10 16.29 13.12
N LEU A 105 3.76 16.59 11.87
CA LEU A 105 4.76 16.91 10.85
C LEU A 105 5.36 18.28 11.17
N GLU A 106 6.68 18.37 11.18
CA GLU A 106 7.40 19.64 11.36
C GLU A 106 7.40 20.46 10.07
N LEU A 107 7.31 19.76 8.93
CA LEU A 107 7.13 20.38 7.62
C LEU A 107 5.64 20.53 7.34
N PRO A 108 5.24 21.64 6.71
CA PRO A 108 3.88 21.76 6.21
C PRO A 108 3.64 20.61 5.22
N ASP A 109 2.42 20.11 5.22
CA ASP A 109 2.03 19.15 4.17
C ASP A 109 2.21 19.81 2.81
N PRO A 110 2.53 19.01 1.79
CA PRO A 110 2.65 19.53 0.45
C PRO A 110 1.34 20.21 0.05
N ASP A 111 1.42 21.47 -0.32
CA ASP A 111 0.29 22.25 -0.84
C ASP A 111 0.10 22.04 -2.34
N PHE A 112 1.10 21.38 -2.97
CA PHE A 112 1.16 21.15 -4.41
C PHE A 112 0.98 22.40 -5.26
N SER A 113 1.32 23.58 -4.73
CA SER A 113 1.18 24.87 -5.42
C SER A 113 2.04 24.96 -6.68
N CYS A 114 3.09 24.12 -6.78
CA CYS A 114 3.92 24.00 -7.98
C CYS A 114 3.21 23.31 -9.16
N PHE A 115 2.04 22.66 -8.93
CA PHE A 115 1.25 22.03 -9.98
C PHE A 115 0.24 23.04 -10.57
N PRO A 116 0.40 23.54 -11.81
CA PRO A 116 -0.56 24.44 -12.44
C PRO A 116 -1.94 23.81 -12.55
N LYS A 117 -2.97 24.45 -11.95
CA LYS A 117 -4.33 23.92 -11.82
C LYS A 117 -5.09 23.77 -13.13
N ASP A 118 -4.66 24.47 -14.17
CA ASP A 118 -5.19 24.35 -15.52
C ASP A 118 -4.76 23.04 -16.22
N ARG A 119 -3.59 22.52 -15.87
CA ARG A 119 -3.02 21.27 -16.44
C ARG A 119 -3.15 20.06 -15.52
N TYR A 120 -3.17 20.28 -14.21
CA TYR A 120 -3.15 19.22 -13.21
C TYR A 120 -4.36 19.30 -12.27
N ALA A 121 -4.83 18.13 -11.88
CA ALA A 121 -5.77 17.94 -10.77
C ALA A 121 -5.08 17.08 -9.72
N VAL A 122 -4.61 17.69 -8.63
CA VAL A 122 -4.04 16.95 -7.50
C VAL A 122 -5.16 16.63 -6.53
N LEU A 123 -5.42 15.35 -6.34
CA LEU A 123 -6.44 14.82 -5.43
C LEU A 123 -5.74 14.29 -4.17
N CYS A 124 -6.17 14.76 -3.02
CA CYS A 124 -5.62 14.34 -1.74
C CYS A 124 -6.56 13.35 -1.05
N ARG A 125 -6.03 12.21 -0.59
CA ARG A 125 -6.78 11.21 0.16
C ARG A 125 -6.06 10.87 1.46
N PHE A 126 -6.48 11.48 2.55
CA PHE A 126 -5.85 11.26 3.85
C PHE A 126 -6.40 10.02 4.54
N HIS A 127 -5.56 9.39 5.35
CA HIS A 127 -5.97 8.24 6.15
C HIS A 127 -7.03 8.67 7.18
N PRO A 128 -8.11 7.90 7.42
CA PRO A 128 -9.16 8.27 8.38
C PRO A 128 -8.65 8.61 9.79
N ASN A 129 -7.58 7.94 10.23
CA ASN A 129 -6.96 8.22 11.54
C ASN A 129 -6.23 9.58 11.59
N GLN A 130 -5.96 10.24 10.47
CA GLN A 130 -5.32 11.55 10.45
C GLN A 130 -6.22 12.61 11.11
N ALA A 131 -7.52 12.53 10.93
CA ALA A 131 -8.49 13.40 11.58
C ALA A 131 -8.46 13.26 13.12
N LEU A 132 -8.20 12.06 13.65
CA LEU A 132 -8.11 11.79 15.08
C LEU A 132 -6.85 12.38 15.73
N ALA A 133 -5.81 12.64 14.95
CA ALA A 133 -4.57 13.27 15.41
C ALA A 133 -4.58 14.80 15.36
N GLY A 134 -5.76 15.41 15.14
CA GLY A 134 -5.92 16.88 15.12
C GLY A 134 -5.60 17.53 13.77
N GLY A 135 -5.34 16.73 12.72
CA GLY A 135 -5.21 17.21 11.35
C GLY A 135 -6.58 17.28 10.68
N ASN A 136 -7.20 18.45 10.68
CA ASN A 136 -8.49 18.65 9.98
C ASN A 136 -8.20 18.87 8.49
N ARG A 137 -8.04 17.75 7.75
CA ARG A 137 -7.81 17.76 6.30
C ARG A 137 -8.93 17.04 5.61
N ASP A 138 -9.62 17.77 4.77
CA ASP A 138 -10.64 17.20 3.91
C ASP A 138 -9.97 16.36 2.81
N SER A 139 -10.53 15.19 2.59
CA SER A 139 -10.16 14.36 1.45
C SER A 139 -11.02 14.73 0.25
N ASP A 140 -10.40 14.83 -0.91
CA ASP A 140 -11.14 14.98 -2.17
C ASP A 140 -12.01 13.73 -2.44
N TYR A 141 -13.21 13.96 -2.91
CA TYR A 141 -14.20 12.89 -3.22
C TYR A 141 -14.34 11.87 -2.07
N PRO A 142 -14.73 12.28 -0.86
CA PRO A 142 -14.73 11.41 0.32
C PRO A 142 -15.70 10.21 0.19
N GLN A 143 -16.69 10.30 -0.70
CA GLN A 143 -17.65 9.24 -1.03
C GLN A 143 -17.07 8.14 -1.94
N GLU A 144 -15.98 8.43 -2.66
CA GLU A 144 -15.35 7.48 -3.58
C GLU A 144 -14.40 6.53 -2.85
N GLY A 145 -14.32 5.30 -3.32
CA GLY A 145 -13.33 4.33 -2.86
C GLY A 145 -11.92 4.72 -3.26
N ILE A 146 -10.93 4.41 -2.41
CA ILE A 146 -9.52 4.70 -2.74
C ILE A 146 -9.07 3.99 -4.04
N PHE A 147 -9.63 2.82 -4.33
CA PHE A 147 -9.30 2.08 -5.54
C PHE A 147 -9.91 2.70 -6.81
N ASP A 148 -11.10 3.33 -6.70
CA ASP A 148 -11.69 4.10 -7.80
C ASP A 148 -10.82 5.32 -8.13
N LEU A 149 -10.37 6.04 -7.10
CA LEU A 149 -9.44 7.16 -7.26
C LEU A 149 -8.12 6.72 -7.89
N LEU A 150 -7.60 5.56 -7.45
CA LEU A 150 -6.37 4.99 -7.99
C LEU A 150 -6.53 4.56 -9.45
N GLN A 151 -7.69 4.02 -9.84
CA GLN A 151 -7.97 3.69 -11.24
C GLN A 151 -7.96 4.93 -12.12
N MET A 152 -8.58 6.02 -11.70
CA MET A 152 -8.73 7.22 -12.52
C MET A 152 -7.51 8.14 -12.55
N CYS A 153 -6.55 8.02 -11.61
CA CYS A 153 -5.35 8.85 -11.62
C CYS A 153 -4.37 8.44 -12.72
N ASP A 154 -3.58 9.41 -13.19
CA ASP A 154 -2.47 9.19 -14.12
C ASP A 154 -1.17 8.91 -13.36
N TYR A 155 -0.99 9.58 -12.21
CA TYR A 155 0.14 9.41 -11.31
C TYR A 155 -0.36 9.21 -9.88
N PHE A 156 0.33 8.34 -9.17
CA PHE A 156 0.07 8.09 -7.75
C PHE A 156 1.27 8.52 -6.91
N ILE A 157 1.03 9.38 -5.92
CA ILE A 157 2.04 9.81 -4.95
C ILE A 157 1.66 9.23 -3.58
N THR A 158 2.60 8.55 -2.96
CA THR A 158 2.42 7.99 -1.61
C THR A 158 3.76 8.00 -0.85
N ASP A 159 3.81 7.30 0.26
CA ASP A 159 5.01 7.15 1.08
C ASP A 159 5.24 5.68 1.45
N TYR A 160 5.10 5.30 2.71
CA TYR A 160 5.29 3.93 3.20
C TYR A 160 4.03 3.08 3.12
N SER A 161 3.03 3.51 2.37
CA SER A 161 1.77 2.79 2.22
C SER A 161 1.92 1.57 1.31
N SER A 162 1.33 0.45 1.73
CA SER A 162 1.22 -0.73 0.85
C SER A 162 0.34 -0.50 -0.37
N LEU A 163 -0.42 0.61 -0.43
CA LEU A 163 -1.20 1.00 -1.60
C LEU A 163 -0.32 1.21 -2.85
N ALA A 164 0.99 1.46 -2.65
CA ALA A 164 1.97 1.46 -3.73
C ALA A 164 2.05 0.14 -4.49
N LEU A 165 1.78 -0.98 -3.81
CA LEU A 165 1.78 -2.30 -4.44
C LEU A 165 0.49 -2.55 -5.24
N GLU A 166 -0.65 -2.06 -4.75
CA GLU A 166 -1.90 -2.07 -5.49
C GLU A 166 -1.80 -1.20 -6.74
N ALA A 167 -1.17 -0.02 -6.63
CA ALA A 167 -0.87 0.84 -7.77
C ALA A 167 0.04 0.16 -8.79
N ALA A 168 1.13 -0.47 -8.32
CA ALA A 168 2.04 -1.24 -9.17
C ALA A 168 1.34 -2.42 -9.86
N ALA A 169 0.40 -3.11 -9.19
CA ALA A 169 -0.40 -4.17 -9.81
C ALA A 169 -1.23 -3.66 -10.99
N MET A 170 -1.67 -2.40 -10.93
CA MET A 170 -2.42 -1.71 -12.00
C MET A 170 -1.51 -1.03 -13.04
N ASP A 171 -0.19 -1.16 -12.93
CA ASP A 171 0.81 -0.45 -13.74
C ASP A 171 0.69 1.09 -13.66
N LYS A 172 0.24 1.62 -12.52
CA LYS A 172 0.14 3.05 -12.28
C LYS A 172 1.51 3.65 -11.95
N PRO A 173 1.95 4.70 -12.67
CA PRO A 173 3.13 5.47 -12.31
C PRO A 173 3.07 5.91 -10.85
N THR A 174 3.95 5.36 -10.02
CA THR A 174 3.96 5.55 -8.57
C THR A 174 5.23 6.28 -8.13
N LEU A 175 5.06 7.36 -7.40
CA LEU A 175 6.13 8.19 -6.85
C LEU A 175 6.04 8.16 -5.32
N PHE A 176 7.21 8.15 -4.68
CA PHE A 176 7.31 8.14 -3.23
C PHE A 176 7.76 9.52 -2.75
N TYR A 177 6.97 10.12 -1.87
CA TYR A 177 7.26 11.40 -1.22
C TYR A 177 7.56 11.19 0.26
N LEU A 178 8.80 11.40 0.65
CA LEU A 178 9.34 11.06 1.97
C LEU A 178 9.97 12.30 2.65
N PRO A 179 9.21 13.36 2.94
CA PRO A 179 9.76 14.59 3.48
C PRO A 179 10.32 14.43 4.90
N ASP A 180 9.87 13.41 5.63
CA ASP A 180 10.20 13.12 7.02
C ASP A 180 10.87 11.74 7.19
N ASP A 181 11.60 11.25 6.18
CA ASP A 181 12.13 9.87 6.14
C ASP A 181 12.94 9.49 7.39
N GLU A 182 13.85 10.34 7.84
CA GLU A 182 14.67 10.07 9.00
C GLU A 182 13.81 9.87 10.27
N ARG A 183 12.85 10.76 10.49
CA ARG A 183 11.95 10.69 11.62
C ARG A 183 11.03 9.48 11.53
N TYR A 184 10.47 9.20 10.37
CA TYR A 184 9.60 8.03 10.19
C TYR A 184 10.34 6.72 10.43
N ARG A 185 11.59 6.59 9.96
CA ARG A 185 12.44 5.42 10.20
C ARG A 185 12.74 5.24 11.69
N SER A 186 12.95 6.34 12.41
CA SER A 186 13.19 6.32 13.86
C SER A 186 11.93 5.89 14.63
N GLU A 187 10.79 6.54 14.38
CA GLU A 187 9.56 6.35 15.13
C GLU A 187 8.85 5.02 14.83
N ASN A 188 8.73 4.68 13.56
CA ASN A 188 8.03 3.46 13.11
C ASN A 188 8.98 2.36 12.64
N GLY A 189 9.96 2.72 11.85
CA GLY A 189 10.84 1.82 11.11
C GLY A 189 10.23 1.33 9.80
N VAL A 190 11.13 1.04 8.86
CA VAL A 190 10.80 0.51 7.54
C VAL A 190 11.54 -0.81 7.31
N ASN A 191 11.02 -1.65 6.43
CA ASN A 191 11.60 -2.94 6.07
C ASN A 191 12.43 -2.87 4.78
N ILE A 192 12.13 -1.92 3.92
CA ILE A 192 12.85 -1.70 2.67
C ILE A 192 13.24 -0.24 2.54
N ASP A 193 14.33 0.02 1.83
CA ASP A 193 14.72 1.36 1.44
C ASP A 193 14.07 1.71 0.10
N LEU A 194 13.14 2.66 0.12
CA LEU A 194 12.41 3.08 -1.08
C LEU A 194 13.30 3.81 -2.08
N PHE A 195 14.37 4.49 -1.64
CA PHE A 195 15.35 5.11 -2.55
C PHE A 195 16.11 4.06 -3.36
N GLN A 196 16.31 2.86 -2.80
CA GLN A 196 16.93 1.74 -3.50
C GLN A 196 15.91 0.91 -4.29
N ALA A 197 14.71 0.71 -3.73
CA ALA A 197 13.67 -0.11 -4.36
C ALA A 197 13.02 0.57 -5.58
N MET A 198 12.92 1.91 -5.55
CA MET A 198 12.34 2.73 -6.62
C MET A 198 13.24 3.95 -6.90
N PRO A 199 14.45 3.71 -7.43
CA PRO A 199 15.37 4.79 -7.78
C PRO A 199 14.71 5.71 -8.79
N HIS A 200 15.00 7.01 -8.69
CA HIS A 200 14.42 8.08 -9.51
C HIS A 200 12.90 8.29 -9.36
N CYS A 201 12.23 7.52 -8.48
CA CYS A 201 10.81 7.68 -8.17
C CYS A 201 10.57 8.04 -6.70
N THR A 202 11.62 8.27 -5.91
CA THR A 202 11.55 8.57 -4.47
C THR A 202 12.20 9.92 -4.19
N PHE A 203 11.44 10.82 -3.55
CA PHE A 203 11.80 12.23 -3.39
C PHE A 203 11.51 12.72 -1.96
N THR A 204 12.23 13.75 -1.54
CA THR A 204 12.01 14.47 -0.28
C THR A 204 11.45 15.87 -0.48
N ALA A 205 11.46 16.39 -1.71
CA ALA A 205 10.91 17.69 -2.09
C ALA A 205 9.78 17.55 -3.11
N GLN A 206 8.71 18.34 -2.95
CA GLN A 206 7.56 18.29 -3.86
C GLN A 206 7.87 18.83 -5.26
N GLU A 207 8.83 19.75 -5.37
CA GLU A 207 9.28 20.31 -6.66
C GLU A 207 9.94 19.23 -7.55
N ASP A 208 10.59 18.26 -6.94
CA ASP A 208 11.19 17.13 -7.67
C ASP A 208 10.13 16.17 -8.19
N LEU A 209 9.06 15.93 -7.40
CA LEU A 209 7.88 15.21 -7.87
C LEU A 209 7.24 15.89 -9.07
N PHE A 210 7.04 17.22 -8.98
CA PHE A 210 6.48 18.00 -10.08
C PHE A 210 7.34 17.88 -11.33
N ARG A 211 8.65 18.08 -11.21
CA ARG A 211 9.59 17.96 -12.35
C ARG A 211 9.52 16.59 -13.02
N MET A 212 9.43 15.53 -12.23
CA MET A 212 9.30 14.16 -12.76
C MET A 212 8.00 14.00 -13.55
N ILE A 213 6.87 14.45 -12.98
CA ILE A 213 5.55 14.33 -13.63
C ILE A 213 5.46 15.23 -14.87
N ASP A 214 5.90 16.48 -14.76
CA ASP A 214 5.84 17.46 -15.87
C ASP A 214 6.73 17.08 -17.06
N SER A 215 7.83 16.39 -16.79
CA SER A 215 8.71 15.89 -17.85
C SER A 215 8.09 14.77 -18.69
N GLY A 216 7.09 14.08 -18.20
CA GLY A 216 6.50 12.88 -18.81
C GLY A 216 7.46 11.68 -18.89
N ALA A 217 8.63 11.76 -18.24
CA ALA A 217 9.72 10.78 -18.34
C ALA A 217 9.71 9.77 -17.18
N TYR A 218 8.52 9.38 -16.69
CA TYR A 218 8.42 8.39 -15.62
C TYR A 218 9.07 7.07 -16.03
N PRO A 219 10.00 6.51 -15.23
CA PRO A 219 10.74 5.29 -15.59
C PRO A 219 9.87 4.03 -15.36
N MET A 220 9.01 3.70 -16.32
CA MET A 220 8.12 2.53 -16.25
C MET A 220 8.87 1.22 -16.00
N GLU A 221 10.12 1.12 -16.46
CA GLU A 221 10.96 -0.05 -16.22
C GLU A 221 11.24 -0.24 -14.72
N ALA A 222 11.50 0.82 -13.97
CA ALA A 222 11.68 0.76 -12.52
C ALA A 222 10.42 0.22 -11.83
N LEU A 223 9.23 0.65 -12.27
CA LEU A 223 7.95 0.13 -11.79
C LEU A 223 7.80 -1.37 -12.07
N GLN A 224 8.20 -1.84 -13.27
CA GLN A 224 8.11 -3.27 -13.60
C GLN A 224 9.10 -4.12 -12.77
N VAL A 225 10.30 -3.60 -12.48
CA VAL A 225 11.26 -4.25 -11.58
C VAL A 225 10.68 -4.34 -10.17
N TYR A 226 10.12 -3.24 -9.65
CA TYR A 226 9.47 -3.18 -8.33
C TYR A 226 8.30 -4.18 -8.25
N LYS A 227 7.44 -4.19 -9.25
CA LYS A 227 6.31 -5.10 -9.37
C LYS A 227 6.75 -6.56 -9.36
N LYS A 228 7.75 -6.92 -10.17
CA LYS A 228 8.29 -8.28 -10.25
C LYS A 228 8.91 -8.75 -8.93
N MET A 229 9.54 -7.85 -8.18
CA MET A 229 10.18 -8.19 -6.91
C MET A 229 9.17 -8.35 -5.78
N TYR A 230 8.17 -7.49 -5.70
CA TYR A 230 7.33 -7.34 -4.50
C TYR A 230 5.90 -7.87 -4.64
N LEU A 231 5.42 -8.14 -5.84
CA LEU A 231 4.12 -8.76 -6.04
C LEU A 231 4.22 -10.27 -6.32
N PRO A 232 3.15 -11.05 -6.11
CA PRO A 232 3.10 -12.43 -6.53
C PRO A 232 3.34 -12.56 -8.03
N GLN A 233 4.01 -13.62 -8.45
CA GLN A 233 4.24 -13.90 -9.87
C GLN A 233 2.94 -14.18 -10.64
N ASP A 234 1.99 -14.81 -9.94
CA ASP A 234 0.69 -15.22 -10.47
C ASP A 234 -0.40 -14.30 -9.89
N LEU A 235 -0.47 -13.07 -10.42
CA LEU A 235 -1.49 -12.09 -10.05
C LEU A 235 -2.85 -12.44 -10.66
N GLY A 236 -3.92 -12.18 -9.92
CA GLY A 236 -5.30 -12.36 -10.39
C GLY A 236 -5.93 -13.70 -10.00
N HIS A 237 -5.25 -14.54 -9.20
CA HIS A 237 -5.69 -15.86 -8.79
C HIS A 237 -5.73 -16.08 -7.27
N ALA A 238 -5.62 -15.02 -6.48
CA ALA A 238 -5.61 -15.12 -5.02
C ALA A 238 -6.92 -15.66 -4.47
N THR A 239 -8.04 -15.20 -4.99
CA THR A 239 -9.38 -15.62 -4.57
C THR A 239 -9.59 -17.12 -4.80
N GLU A 240 -9.23 -17.62 -5.97
CA GLU A 240 -9.34 -19.03 -6.34
C GLU A 240 -8.52 -19.91 -5.37
N LYS A 241 -7.24 -19.60 -5.20
CA LYS A 241 -6.33 -20.34 -4.32
C LYS A 241 -6.76 -20.35 -2.85
N ILE A 242 -7.25 -19.19 -2.36
CA ILE A 242 -7.76 -19.10 -0.98
C ILE A 242 -9.04 -19.93 -0.83
N THR A 243 -9.94 -19.88 -1.82
CA THR A 243 -11.16 -20.68 -1.80
C THR A 243 -10.87 -22.17 -1.81
N GLU A 244 -9.93 -22.62 -2.64
CA GLU A 244 -9.50 -24.01 -2.69
C GLU A 244 -8.91 -24.47 -1.35
N LEU A 245 -8.07 -23.65 -0.73
CA LEU A 245 -7.49 -23.95 0.59
C LEU A 245 -8.58 -24.17 1.64
N ILE A 246 -9.57 -23.25 1.72
CA ILE A 246 -10.67 -23.34 2.68
C ILE A 246 -11.52 -24.60 2.44
N LEU A 247 -11.83 -24.90 1.17
CA LEU A 247 -12.65 -26.08 0.83
C LEU A 247 -11.91 -27.41 1.07
N GLN A 248 -10.59 -27.44 0.94
CA GLN A 248 -9.79 -28.61 1.26
C GLN A 248 -9.78 -28.90 2.76
N ASP A 249 -9.61 -27.86 3.58
CA ASP A 249 -9.62 -27.94 5.04
C ASP A 249 -11.00 -28.43 5.56
N ASP A 250 -12.10 -27.86 5.06
CA ASP A 250 -13.47 -28.28 5.39
C ASP A 250 -13.75 -29.74 5.02
N ARG A 251 -13.22 -30.23 3.89
CA ARG A 251 -13.34 -31.66 3.49
C ARG A 251 -12.56 -32.59 4.42
N THR A 252 -11.41 -32.13 4.91
CA THR A 252 -10.59 -32.91 5.83
C THR A 252 -11.29 -33.03 7.18
N LEU A 253 -11.78 -31.91 7.72
CA LEU A 253 -12.54 -31.91 8.98
C LEU A 253 -13.82 -32.75 8.91
N LYS A 254 -14.56 -32.73 7.80
CA LYS A 254 -15.74 -33.58 7.61
C LYS A 254 -15.42 -35.08 7.53
N LYS A 255 -14.27 -35.44 6.93
CA LYS A 255 -13.84 -36.84 6.89
C LYS A 255 -13.42 -37.35 8.27
N GLU A 256 -12.71 -36.53 9.05
CA GLU A 256 -12.33 -36.88 10.42
C GLU A 256 -13.55 -36.99 11.33
N ALA A 257 -14.52 -36.11 11.22
CA ALA A 257 -15.78 -36.17 11.97
C ALA A 257 -16.67 -37.36 11.58
N ALA A 258 -16.57 -37.86 10.35
CA ALA A 258 -17.31 -39.04 9.90
C ALA A 258 -16.62 -40.37 10.25
N ALA A 259 -15.34 -40.33 10.64
CA ALA A 259 -14.55 -41.47 11.04
C ALA A 259 -14.57 -41.75 12.56
N CYS A 260 -15.11 -40.82 13.35
CA CYS A 260 -15.40 -40.95 14.80
C CYS A 260 -16.87 -41.37 15.03
#